data_524079e8e61f87786caa36517b35ee7b
#
_entry.id   524079e8e61f87786caa36517b35ee7b
#
_cell.length_a   1.000
_cell.length_b   1.000
_cell.length_c   1.000
_cell.angle_alpha   90.00
_cell.angle_beta   90.00
_cell.angle_gamma   90.00
#
_symmetry.space_group_name_H-M   'P 1'
#
loop_
_entity.id
_entity.type
_entity.pdbx_description
1 polymer ?
#
loop_
_entity_poly.entity_id
_entity_poly.type
_entity_poly.pdbx_seq_one_letter_code
_entity_poly.pdbx_strand_id
1 'polypeptide(L)'
;MKKFFIAALLMIFANCACAEEIPENGEGGAASAPANINHVDSIYFAQTNFYELTSGNGRIVLTHYPPALQTTEYSCGPIAALTVLRWFGNNDFDEKTLIRDLKTDTKTGTTLSNMSKFFRELGWEVHDTFDTPHFDDIADFQKFVMKNLSEGTPIMVENVEYGGHWRVIVGCDTMGTENLYDDVLIFEDPYDTSDHKSDGFAVGSLDRFFSMWFDRNDLPENKHEQPWLTARPK
;
A
#
# COMPACT_ATOMS: atom_id res chain seq x y z
N MET A 1 -25.10 9.71 68.80
CA MET A 1 -23.92 9.79 67.95
C MET A 1 -23.87 8.54 67.06
N LYS A 2 -24.32 8.70 65.80
CA LYS A 2 -24.32 7.55 64.83
C LYS A 2 -23.10 7.71 63.93
N LYS A 3 -22.19 6.73 63.98
CA LYS A 3 -21.00 6.68 63.10
C LYS A 3 -21.41 6.04 61.77
N PHE A 4 -21.32 6.79 60.68
CA PHE A 4 -21.43 6.27 59.32
C PHE A 4 -20.08 5.70 58.92
N PHE A 5 -20.02 4.42 58.57
CA PHE A 5 -18.91 3.80 57.87
C PHE A 5 -19.16 3.94 56.36
N ILE A 6 -18.30 4.67 55.65
CA ILE A 6 -18.27 4.70 54.21
C ILE A 6 -17.32 3.58 53.77
N ALA A 7 -17.85 2.55 53.16
CA ALA A 7 -17.06 1.52 52.50
C ALA A 7 -16.72 2.01 51.09
N ALA A 8 -15.43 2.30 50.87
CA ALA A 8 -14.93 2.59 49.53
C ALA A 8 -14.76 1.28 48.74
N LEU A 9 -15.58 1.10 47.72
CA LEU A 9 -15.50 -0.02 46.79
C LEU A 9 -14.42 0.31 45.75
N LEU A 10 -13.22 -0.27 45.86
CA LEU A 10 -12.18 -0.24 44.85
C LEU A 10 -12.61 -1.17 43.72
N MET A 11 -13.06 -0.60 42.59
CA MET A 11 -13.15 -1.33 41.32
C MET A 11 -11.76 -1.44 40.70
N ILE A 12 -11.20 -2.62 40.79
CA ILE A 12 -9.99 -2.99 40.00
C ILE A 12 -10.48 -3.28 38.58
N PHE A 13 -10.28 -2.37 37.65
CA PHE A 13 -10.37 -2.66 36.23
C PHE A 13 -9.16 -3.50 35.85
N ALA A 14 -9.35 -4.80 35.76
CA ALA A 14 -8.42 -5.66 35.09
C ALA A 14 -8.51 -5.34 33.60
N ASN A 15 -7.56 -4.54 33.07
CA ASN A 15 -7.30 -4.44 31.66
C ASN A 15 -6.77 -5.81 31.20
N CYS A 16 -7.68 -6.67 30.79
CA CYS A 16 -7.32 -7.84 30.00
C CYS A 16 -6.97 -7.29 28.62
N ALA A 17 -5.69 -7.07 28.34
CA ALA A 17 -5.20 -6.92 26.99
C ALA A 17 -5.39 -8.29 26.34
N CYS A 18 -6.55 -8.50 25.71
CA CYS A 18 -6.71 -9.57 24.76
C CYS A 18 -5.76 -9.24 23.61
N ALA A 19 -4.70 -10.02 23.45
CA ALA A 19 -4.01 -10.08 22.16
C ALA A 19 -5.09 -10.52 21.15
N GLU A 20 -5.42 -9.65 20.20
CA GLU A 20 -6.27 -10.04 19.10
C GLU A 20 -5.56 -11.18 18.36
N GLU A 21 -6.16 -12.35 18.41
CA GLU A 21 -5.70 -13.49 17.62
C GLU A 21 -5.89 -13.12 16.15
N ILE A 22 -4.86 -13.28 15.34
CA ILE A 22 -4.95 -13.14 13.89
C ILE A 22 -6.02 -14.15 13.44
N PRO A 23 -7.10 -13.73 12.76
CA PRO A 23 -8.14 -14.63 12.31
C PRO A 23 -7.53 -15.75 11.45
N GLU A 24 -7.76 -17.01 11.80
CA GLU A 24 -7.23 -18.17 11.06
C GLU A 24 -7.70 -18.21 9.60
N ASN A 25 -8.83 -17.54 9.30
CA ASN A 25 -9.51 -17.56 8.02
C ASN A 25 -9.40 -16.23 7.23
N GLY A 26 -8.56 -15.29 7.66
CA GLY A 26 -8.42 -14.00 6.95
C GLY A 26 -9.72 -13.21 6.90
N GLU A 27 -10.47 -13.14 8.00
CA GLU A 27 -11.67 -12.33 8.09
C GLU A 27 -11.30 -10.86 8.21
N GLY A 28 -11.90 -10.01 7.40
CA GLY A 28 -11.63 -8.58 7.34
C GLY A 28 -10.90 -8.15 6.05
N GLY A 29 -10.51 -6.89 6.00
CA GLY A 29 -9.84 -6.30 4.84
C GLY A 29 -10.67 -6.31 3.55
N ALA A 30 -10.05 -5.88 2.47
CA ALA A 30 -10.69 -5.75 1.17
C ALA A 30 -11.15 -7.09 0.57
N ALA A 31 -10.43 -8.18 0.82
CA ALA A 31 -10.79 -9.51 0.33
C ALA A 31 -12.14 -10.02 0.87
N SER A 32 -12.59 -9.50 2.02
CA SER A 32 -13.89 -9.80 2.63
C SER A 32 -14.98 -8.78 2.26
N ALA A 33 -14.68 -7.80 1.43
CA ALA A 33 -15.65 -6.79 1.02
C ALA A 33 -16.87 -7.45 0.32
N PRO A 34 -18.07 -6.91 0.56
CA PRO A 34 -19.27 -7.48 -0.05
C PRO A 34 -19.21 -7.45 -1.57
N ALA A 35 -19.70 -8.51 -2.21
CA ALA A 35 -19.75 -8.61 -3.68
C ALA A 35 -20.52 -7.46 -4.35
N ASN A 36 -21.36 -6.74 -3.61
CA ASN A 36 -22.13 -5.61 -4.13
C ASN A 36 -21.32 -4.32 -4.32
N ILE A 37 -20.04 -4.27 -3.93
CA ILE A 37 -19.15 -3.17 -4.31
C ILE A 37 -18.74 -3.24 -5.79
N ASN A 38 -18.85 -4.42 -6.41
CA ASN A 38 -18.53 -4.60 -7.83
C ASN A 38 -19.70 -4.14 -8.70
N HIS A 39 -19.70 -2.88 -9.06
CA HIS A 39 -20.72 -2.24 -9.89
C HIS A 39 -20.17 -1.98 -11.30
N VAL A 40 -20.46 -2.89 -12.24
CA VAL A 40 -20.01 -2.79 -13.64
C VAL A 40 -20.54 -1.55 -14.36
N ASP A 41 -21.67 -1.00 -13.93
CA ASP A 41 -22.35 0.12 -14.60
C ASP A 41 -22.31 1.41 -13.76
N SER A 42 -21.21 1.65 -13.05
CA SER A 42 -21.05 2.89 -12.28
C SER A 42 -21.00 4.11 -13.21
N ILE A 43 -21.83 5.11 -12.93
CA ILE A 43 -21.78 6.40 -13.63
C ILE A 43 -20.64 7.31 -13.14
N TYR A 44 -19.95 6.92 -12.08
CA TYR A 44 -18.92 7.73 -11.42
C TYR A 44 -17.50 7.29 -11.78
N PHE A 45 -17.33 6.03 -12.18
CA PHE A 45 -16.02 5.45 -12.45
C PHE A 45 -16.01 4.72 -13.80
N ALA A 46 -14.98 4.94 -14.57
CA ALA A 46 -14.74 4.20 -15.79
C ALA A 46 -14.37 2.74 -15.45
N GLN A 47 -14.94 1.81 -16.21
CA GLN A 47 -14.65 0.39 -16.08
C GLN A 47 -13.43 0.04 -16.96
N THR A 48 -12.24 0.38 -16.50
CA THR A 48 -11.00 0.08 -17.21
C THR A 48 -10.63 -1.40 -17.05
N ASN A 49 -10.31 -2.05 -18.15
CA ASN A 49 -9.68 -3.38 -18.11
C ASN A 49 -8.16 -3.18 -18.07
N PHE A 50 -7.58 -3.21 -16.88
CA PHE A 50 -6.15 -2.97 -16.68
C PHE A 50 -5.28 -4.04 -17.34
N TYR A 51 -5.78 -5.28 -17.52
CA TYR A 51 -5.05 -6.36 -18.18
C TYR A 51 -4.93 -6.17 -19.70
N GLU A 52 -5.79 -5.34 -20.29
CA GLU A 52 -5.74 -4.99 -21.71
C GLU A 52 -4.96 -3.70 -21.99
N LEU A 53 -4.58 -2.96 -20.93
CA LEU A 53 -3.76 -1.77 -21.11
C LEU A 53 -2.38 -2.14 -21.62
N THR A 54 -1.90 -1.34 -22.58
CA THR A 54 -0.55 -1.49 -23.14
C THR A 54 0.24 -0.22 -22.96
N SER A 55 1.55 -0.33 -22.82
CA SER A 55 2.46 0.82 -22.84
C SER A 55 2.50 1.47 -24.21
N GLY A 56 2.67 2.79 -24.26
CA GLY A 56 2.73 3.60 -25.49
C GLY A 56 1.98 4.92 -25.34
N ASN A 57 2.25 5.87 -26.20
CA ASN A 57 1.61 7.21 -26.20
C ASN A 57 1.69 7.93 -24.84
N GLY A 58 2.85 7.91 -24.19
CA GLY A 58 3.05 8.55 -22.89
C GLY A 58 2.65 7.68 -21.69
N ARG A 59 2.15 6.47 -21.91
CA ARG A 59 1.81 5.52 -20.86
C ARG A 59 2.85 4.42 -20.74
N ILE A 60 3.22 4.08 -19.50
CA ILE A 60 3.93 2.86 -19.14
C ILE A 60 3.08 2.12 -18.13
N VAL A 61 2.82 0.83 -18.37
CA VAL A 61 2.05 -0.01 -17.47
C VAL A 61 2.68 -1.41 -17.35
N LEU A 62 2.84 -1.84 -16.12
CA LEU A 62 3.25 -3.20 -15.74
C LEU A 62 1.99 -3.98 -15.39
N THR A 63 1.58 -4.90 -16.25
CA THR A 63 0.38 -5.72 -16.06
C THR A 63 0.74 -7.18 -16.24
N HIS A 64 -0.23 -8.08 -16.14
CA HIS A 64 -0.08 -9.53 -16.34
C HIS A 64 0.38 -10.33 -15.11
N TYR A 65 0.19 -9.77 -13.90
CA TYR A 65 0.28 -10.54 -12.66
C TYR A 65 -1.07 -10.46 -11.93
N PRO A 66 -1.48 -11.51 -11.23
CA PRO A 66 -2.72 -11.47 -10.48
C PRO A 66 -2.54 -10.56 -9.26
N PRO A 67 -3.33 -9.48 -9.11
CA PRO A 67 -3.34 -8.69 -7.90
C PRO A 67 -3.83 -9.54 -6.73
N ALA A 68 -3.44 -9.16 -5.52
CA ALA A 68 -3.92 -9.79 -4.30
C ALA A 68 -4.59 -8.73 -3.43
N LEU A 69 -5.75 -9.07 -2.87
CA LEU A 69 -6.43 -8.24 -1.89
C LEU A 69 -6.03 -8.68 -0.48
N GLN A 70 -5.84 -7.73 0.42
CA GLN A 70 -5.55 -8.02 1.80
C GLN A 70 -6.72 -8.68 2.51
N THR A 71 -6.42 -9.66 3.37
CA THR A 71 -7.43 -10.41 4.12
C THR A 71 -7.60 -9.89 5.56
N THR A 72 -6.77 -8.95 5.99
CA THR A 72 -6.85 -8.30 7.29
C THR A 72 -6.82 -6.78 7.14
N GLU A 73 -7.19 -6.03 8.18
CA GLU A 73 -7.18 -4.56 8.18
C GLU A 73 -5.76 -3.94 8.18
N TYR A 74 -4.72 -4.74 8.41
CA TYR A 74 -3.34 -4.27 8.62
C TYR A 74 -2.32 -4.86 7.64
N SER A 75 -2.74 -5.67 6.67
CA SER A 75 -1.81 -6.41 5.80
C SER A 75 -1.58 -5.78 4.42
N CYS A 76 -1.86 -4.48 4.26
CA CYS A 76 -1.55 -3.77 3.02
C CYS A 76 -0.06 -3.87 2.61
N GLY A 77 0.87 -3.71 3.57
CA GLY A 77 2.29 -3.88 3.32
C GLY A 77 2.68 -5.29 2.86
N PRO A 78 2.28 -6.36 3.55
CA PRO A 78 2.44 -7.74 3.08
C PRO A 78 1.94 -7.99 1.66
N ILE A 79 0.77 -7.47 1.31
CA ILE A 79 0.22 -7.63 -0.05
C ILE A 79 1.00 -6.80 -1.07
N ALA A 80 1.39 -5.57 -0.75
CA ALA A 80 2.26 -4.78 -1.63
C ALA A 80 3.61 -5.49 -1.88
N ALA A 81 4.19 -6.11 -0.85
CA ALA A 81 5.39 -6.93 -1.02
C ALA A 81 5.13 -8.18 -1.88
N LEU A 82 3.98 -8.85 -1.68
CA LEU A 82 3.58 -10.04 -2.46
C LEU A 82 3.42 -9.70 -3.95
N THR A 83 2.84 -8.54 -4.27
CA THR A 83 2.74 -8.03 -5.64
C THR A 83 4.11 -7.93 -6.30
N VAL A 84 5.07 -7.29 -5.63
CA VAL A 84 6.42 -7.13 -6.16
C VAL A 84 7.16 -8.46 -6.29
N LEU A 85 7.01 -9.35 -5.31
CA LEU A 85 7.59 -10.71 -5.38
C LEU A 85 7.05 -11.48 -6.60
N ARG A 86 5.74 -11.47 -6.80
CA ARG A 86 5.08 -12.17 -7.92
C ARG A 86 5.43 -11.55 -9.28
N TRP A 87 5.57 -10.23 -9.34
CA TRP A 87 6.04 -9.55 -10.55
C TRP A 87 7.38 -10.10 -11.05
N PHE A 88 8.29 -10.37 -10.14
CA PHE A 88 9.59 -10.96 -10.45
C PHE A 88 9.60 -12.50 -10.44
N GLY A 89 8.42 -13.14 -10.40
CA GLY A 89 8.27 -14.58 -10.49
C GLY A 89 8.55 -15.35 -9.19
N ASN A 90 8.72 -14.66 -8.07
CA ASN A 90 8.86 -15.30 -6.76
C ASN A 90 7.45 -15.59 -6.19
N ASN A 91 7.10 -16.88 -6.12
CA ASN A 91 5.82 -17.37 -5.62
C ASN A 91 5.95 -18.15 -4.30
N ASP A 92 7.08 -18.02 -3.60
CA ASP A 92 7.38 -18.80 -2.39
C ASP A 92 6.69 -18.23 -1.13
N PHE A 93 6.03 -17.06 -1.27
CA PHE A 93 5.41 -16.35 -0.16
C PHE A 93 3.89 -16.27 -0.30
N ASP A 94 3.22 -16.22 0.83
CA ASP A 94 1.82 -15.87 1.00
C ASP A 94 1.67 -14.71 1.99
N GLU A 95 0.47 -14.16 2.12
CA GLU A 95 0.18 -13.05 3.01
C GLU A 95 0.57 -13.34 4.46
N LYS A 96 0.20 -14.53 4.98
CA LYS A 96 0.46 -14.93 6.37
C LYS A 96 1.97 -15.02 6.66
N THR A 97 2.74 -15.56 5.73
CA THR A 97 4.19 -15.62 5.84
C THR A 97 4.78 -14.22 5.84
N LEU A 98 4.30 -13.33 4.96
CA LEU A 98 4.79 -11.95 4.87
C LEU A 98 4.39 -11.12 6.08
N ILE A 99 3.21 -11.29 6.66
CA ILE A 99 2.83 -10.65 7.94
C ILE A 99 3.90 -10.95 9.00
N ARG A 100 4.30 -12.21 9.13
CA ARG A 100 5.33 -12.62 10.09
C ARG A 100 6.71 -12.06 9.75
N ASP A 101 7.15 -12.22 8.52
CA ASP A 101 8.53 -11.93 8.10
C ASP A 101 8.79 -10.42 8.00
N LEU A 102 7.78 -9.64 7.62
CA LEU A 102 7.79 -8.18 7.67
C LEU A 102 7.53 -7.61 9.06
N LYS A 103 7.23 -8.48 10.04
CA LYS A 103 6.89 -8.08 11.42
C LYS A 103 5.75 -7.06 11.44
N THR A 104 4.75 -7.29 10.62
CA THR A 104 3.57 -6.42 10.52
C THR A 104 2.84 -6.41 11.85
N ASP A 105 2.62 -5.22 12.39
CA ASP A 105 1.87 -5.01 13.63
C ASP A 105 0.37 -4.85 13.31
N THR A 106 -0.49 -5.39 14.16
CA THR A 106 -1.95 -5.35 13.93
C THR A 106 -2.57 -3.95 14.08
N LYS A 107 -1.83 -2.98 14.63
CA LYS A 107 -2.31 -1.61 14.85
C LYS A 107 -1.63 -0.59 13.96
N THR A 108 -0.34 -0.78 13.70
CA THR A 108 0.49 0.18 12.96
C THR A 108 0.90 -0.32 11.57
N GLY A 109 0.59 -1.57 11.22
CA GLY A 109 0.90 -2.11 9.91
C GLY A 109 2.37 -2.49 9.72
N THR A 110 2.88 -2.31 8.53
CA THR A 110 4.26 -2.65 8.13
C THR A 110 5.08 -1.40 7.93
N THR A 111 6.18 -1.26 8.66
CA THR A 111 7.07 -0.11 8.52
C THR A 111 7.94 -0.20 7.26
N LEU A 112 8.30 0.96 6.68
CA LEU A 112 9.26 1.03 5.56
C LEU A 112 10.59 0.33 5.90
N SER A 113 11.06 0.49 7.14
CA SER A 113 12.30 -0.14 7.61
C SER A 113 12.26 -1.67 7.55
N ASN A 114 11.13 -2.26 7.99
CA ASN A 114 10.94 -3.71 7.93
C ASN A 114 10.79 -4.21 6.49
N MET A 115 10.08 -3.46 5.65
CA MET A 115 9.93 -3.76 4.23
C MET A 115 11.29 -3.78 3.52
N SER A 116 12.08 -2.71 3.67
CA SER A 116 13.43 -2.61 3.08
C SER A 116 14.36 -3.71 3.56
N LYS A 117 14.32 -4.00 4.87
CA LYS A 117 15.12 -5.06 5.46
C LYS A 117 14.80 -6.43 4.86
N PHE A 118 13.52 -6.75 4.74
CA PHE A 118 13.06 -8.03 4.18
C PHE A 118 13.62 -8.26 2.77
N PHE A 119 13.48 -7.31 1.86
CA PHE A 119 13.99 -7.46 0.50
C PHE A 119 15.52 -7.50 0.44
N ARG A 120 16.22 -6.75 1.31
CA ARG A 120 17.67 -6.84 1.42
C ARG A 120 18.14 -8.21 1.92
N GLU A 121 17.41 -8.82 2.87
CA GLU A 121 17.70 -10.17 3.38
C GLU A 121 17.43 -11.27 2.35
N LEU A 122 16.52 -11.05 1.38
CA LEU A 122 16.37 -11.89 0.19
C LEU A 122 17.52 -11.74 -0.82
N GLY A 123 18.46 -10.82 -0.57
CA GLY A 123 19.57 -10.54 -1.48
C GLY A 123 19.23 -9.63 -2.66
N TRP A 124 18.08 -8.98 -2.64
CA TRP A 124 17.62 -8.08 -3.70
C TRP A 124 18.34 -6.73 -3.64
N GLU A 125 18.38 -6.05 -4.76
CA GLU A 125 18.75 -4.64 -4.84
C GLU A 125 17.54 -3.81 -4.35
N VAL A 126 17.79 -2.92 -3.38
CA VAL A 126 16.74 -2.11 -2.74
C VAL A 126 17.19 -0.66 -2.68
N HIS A 127 16.31 0.22 -3.15
CA HIS A 127 16.43 1.67 -2.98
C HIS A 127 15.17 2.18 -2.25
N ASP A 128 15.34 3.11 -1.34
CA ASP A 128 14.24 3.62 -0.52
C ASP A 128 14.45 5.07 -0.08
N THR A 129 13.45 5.62 0.59
CA THR A 129 13.43 6.99 1.10
C THR A 129 14.58 7.30 2.06
N PHE A 130 15.12 6.30 2.78
CA PHE A 130 16.19 6.57 3.76
C PHE A 130 17.50 6.99 3.09
N ASP A 131 17.78 6.44 1.90
CA ASP A 131 19.03 6.66 1.18
C ASP A 131 18.91 7.70 0.06
N THR A 132 17.69 8.17 -0.23
CA THR A 132 17.41 9.06 -1.37
C THR A 132 16.81 10.38 -0.86
N PRO A 133 17.24 11.52 -1.41
CA PRO A 133 16.59 12.80 -1.15
C PRO A 133 15.12 12.80 -1.53
N HIS A 134 14.32 13.67 -0.90
CA HIS A 134 12.94 13.93 -1.31
C HIS A 134 12.88 14.47 -2.73
N PHE A 135 11.75 14.25 -3.39
CA PHE A 135 11.42 14.90 -4.64
C PHE A 135 10.99 16.34 -4.35
N ASP A 136 11.69 17.31 -4.93
CA ASP A 136 11.41 18.73 -4.72
C ASP A 136 10.15 19.17 -5.46
N ASP A 137 9.86 18.53 -6.59
CA ASP A 137 8.68 18.83 -7.39
C ASP A 137 8.07 17.59 -8.07
N ILE A 138 6.87 17.79 -8.58
CA ILE A 138 6.07 16.74 -9.24
C ILE A 138 6.74 16.22 -10.52
N ALA A 139 7.51 17.06 -11.25
CA ALA A 139 8.17 16.63 -12.47
C ALA A 139 9.32 15.65 -12.19
N ASP A 140 10.04 15.85 -11.12
CA ASP A 140 11.09 14.92 -10.71
C ASP A 140 10.51 13.60 -10.21
N PHE A 141 9.38 13.65 -9.50
CA PHE A 141 8.64 12.44 -9.15
C PHE A 141 8.13 11.69 -10.38
N GLN A 142 7.51 12.38 -11.34
CA GLN A 142 7.06 11.75 -12.59
C GLN A 142 8.21 11.06 -13.33
N LYS A 143 9.36 11.75 -13.48
CA LYS A 143 10.56 11.15 -14.11
C LYS A 143 11.03 9.90 -13.38
N PHE A 144 11.02 9.93 -12.03
CA PHE A 144 11.37 8.78 -11.21
C PHE A 144 10.42 7.61 -11.46
N VAL A 145 9.11 7.86 -11.46
CA VAL A 145 8.10 6.84 -11.73
C VAL A 145 8.29 6.25 -13.13
N MET A 146 8.32 7.11 -14.17
CA MET A 146 8.47 6.68 -15.55
C MET A 146 9.76 5.89 -15.78
N LYS A 147 10.86 6.30 -15.15
CA LYS A 147 12.14 5.59 -15.24
C LYS A 147 12.02 4.17 -14.67
N ASN A 148 11.56 4.03 -13.43
CA ASN A 148 11.46 2.72 -12.79
C ASN A 148 10.52 1.79 -13.55
N LEU A 149 9.34 2.28 -13.96
CA LEU A 149 8.40 1.49 -14.74
C LEU A 149 8.98 1.08 -16.11
N SER A 150 9.75 1.95 -16.79
CA SER A 150 10.42 1.61 -18.06
C SER A 150 11.48 0.52 -17.90
N GLU A 151 12.05 0.39 -16.71
CA GLU A 151 13.00 -0.65 -16.34
C GLU A 151 12.31 -1.92 -15.79
N GLY A 152 10.98 -1.95 -15.81
CA GLY A 152 10.18 -3.08 -15.30
C GLY A 152 10.15 -3.17 -13.78
N THR A 153 10.40 -2.08 -13.06
CA THR A 153 10.46 -2.05 -11.60
C THR A 153 9.23 -1.37 -11.02
N PRO A 154 8.31 -2.10 -10.37
CA PRO A 154 7.20 -1.51 -9.62
C PRO A 154 7.70 -0.76 -8.39
N ILE A 155 6.93 0.24 -7.94
CA ILE A 155 7.32 1.11 -6.83
C ILE A 155 6.33 0.96 -5.69
N MET A 156 6.77 0.42 -4.56
CA MET A 156 5.96 0.40 -3.34
C MET A 156 5.96 1.79 -2.71
N VAL A 157 4.78 2.30 -2.39
CA VAL A 157 4.58 3.61 -1.76
C VAL A 157 3.64 3.49 -0.58
N GLU A 158 3.84 4.32 0.42
CA GLU A 158 2.93 4.45 1.55
C GLU A 158 2.43 5.88 1.65
N ASN A 159 1.14 6.06 1.92
CA ASN A 159 0.55 7.37 2.12
C ASN A 159 -0.46 7.37 3.27
N VAL A 160 -1.01 8.54 3.59
CA VAL A 160 -1.87 8.76 4.75
C VAL A 160 -3.27 8.13 4.64
N GLU A 161 -3.65 7.58 3.49
CA GLU A 161 -4.97 6.97 3.33
C GLU A 161 -5.19 5.86 4.36
N TYR A 162 -6.41 5.76 4.88
CA TYR A 162 -6.81 4.81 5.93
C TYR A 162 -5.95 4.85 7.21
N GLY A 163 -5.17 5.93 7.42
CA GLY A 163 -4.27 6.06 8.58
C GLY A 163 -2.85 5.55 8.35
N GLY A 164 -2.52 5.19 7.13
CA GLY A 164 -1.29 4.61 6.62
C GLY A 164 -1.61 3.45 5.69
N HIS A 165 -1.28 3.56 4.40
CA HIS A 165 -1.67 2.57 3.41
C HIS A 165 -0.57 2.33 2.37
N TRP A 166 -0.17 1.06 2.24
CA TRP A 166 0.77 0.60 1.23
C TRP A 166 0.06 0.26 -0.08
N ARG A 167 0.59 0.80 -1.17
CA ARG A 167 0.19 0.47 -2.55
C ARG A 167 1.42 0.28 -3.43
N VAL A 168 1.22 -0.26 -4.62
CA VAL A 168 2.30 -0.43 -5.61
C VAL A 168 1.96 0.35 -6.86
N ILE A 169 2.79 1.34 -7.23
CA ILE A 169 2.67 2.00 -8.52
C ILE A 169 3.14 1.02 -9.59
N VAL A 170 2.23 0.66 -10.47
CA VAL A 170 2.45 -0.28 -11.58
C VAL A 170 2.27 0.36 -12.95
N GLY A 171 1.81 1.61 -12.98
CA GLY A 171 1.68 2.36 -14.22
C GLY A 171 1.63 3.87 -14.01
N CYS A 172 1.95 4.57 -15.07
CA CYS A 172 1.81 6.02 -15.19
C CYS A 172 1.41 6.36 -16.62
N ASP A 173 0.42 7.25 -16.77
CA ASP A 173 -0.06 7.74 -18.06
C ASP A 173 -0.02 9.26 -18.06
N THR A 174 0.76 9.84 -18.96
CA THR A 174 0.87 11.30 -19.14
C THR A 174 -0.31 11.87 -19.94
N MET A 175 -1.33 11.05 -20.23
CA MET A 175 -2.47 11.42 -21.09
C MET A 175 -2.08 11.98 -22.46
N GLY A 176 -0.79 11.87 -22.85
CA GLY A 176 -0.24 12.42 -24.07
C GLY A 176 -0.15 13.95 -24.08
N THR A 177 -0.14 14.58 -22.90
CA THR A 177 -0.04 16.03 -22.72
C THR A 177 1.31 16.42 -22.09
N GLU A 178 1.61 17.73 -22.05
CA GLU A 178 2.73 18.29 -21.30
C GLU A 178 2.29 18.79 -19.91
N ASN A 179 1.02 18.59 -19.56
CA ASN A 179 0.43 19.07 -18.32
C ASN A 179 0.50 17.99 -17.24
N LEU A 180 1.42 18.13 -16.31
CA LEU A 180 1.62 17.17 -15.22
C LEU A 180 0.40 17.00 -14.27
N TYR A 181 -0.53 17.97 -14.28
CA TYR A 181 -1.70 17.93 -13.40
C TYR A 181 -2.81 17.00 -13.89
N ASP A 182 -2.76 16.53 -15.12
CA ASP A 182 -3.69 15.52 -15.65
C ASP A 182 -3.07 14.11 -15.75
N ASP A 183 -1.80 13.96 -15.34
CA ASP A 183 -1.14 12.67 -15.27
C ASP A 183 -1.81 11.72 -14.28
N VAL A 184 -1.84 10.45 -14.65
CA VAL A 184 -2.51 9.40 -13.90
C VAL A 184 -1.50 8.36 -13.42
N LEU A 185 -1.57 8.00 -12.14
CA LEU A 185 -0.92 6.82 -11.59
C LEU A 185 -1.89 5.64 -11.61
N ILE A 186 -1.38 4.46 -11.94
CA ILE A 186 -2.09 3.20 -11.83
C ILE A 186 -1.43 2.42 -10.68
N PHE A 187 -2.25 2.05 -9.71
CA PHE A 187 -1.82 1.28 -8.55
C PHE A 187 -2.34 -0.15 -8.62
N GLU A 188 -1.56 -1.08 -8.14
CA GLU A 188 -2.10 -2.25 -7.48
C GLU A 188 -2.38 -1.85 -6.03
N ASP A 189 -3.62 -2.00 -5.62
CA ASP A 189 -4.13 -1.56 -4.33
C ASP A 189 -4.62 -2.75 -3.51
N PRO A 190 -3.94 -3.10 -2.41
CA PRO A 190 -4.35 -4.18 -1.53
C PRO A 190 -5.75 -4.01 -0.91
N TYR A 191 -6.21 -2.75 -0.78
CA TYR A 191 -7.52 -2.41 -0.21
C TYR A 191 -8.45 -1.77 -1.25
N ASP A 192 -8.50 -2.35 -2.42
CA ASP A 192 -9.29 -1.86 -3.54
C ASP A 192 -10.81 -2.02 -3.28
N THR A 193 -11.40 -0.95 -2.74
CA THR A 193 -12.84 -0.88 -2.42
C THR A 193 -13.49 0.40 -2.90
N SER A 194 -12.77 1.28 -3.60
CA SER A 194 -13.20 2.66 -3.81
C SER A 194 -13.72 2.98 -5.22
N ASP A 195 -13.40 2.19 -6.23
CA ASP A 195 -13.75 2.47 -7.62
C ASP A 195 -14.91 1.60 -8.16
N HIS A 196 -15.64 0.94 -7.27
CA HIS A 196 -16.78 0.07 -7.59
C HIS A 196 -16.41 -1.23 -8.32
N LYS A 197 -15.13 -1.61 -8.34
CA LYS A 197 -14.65 -2.86 -8.92
C LYS A 197 -13.46 -3.38 -8.11
N SER A 198 -13.69 -4.43 -7.35
CA SER A 198 -12.65 -5.05 -6.52
C SER A 198 -11.76 -5.96 -7.36
N ASP A 199 -10.95 -5.40 -8.23
CA ASP A 199 -10.03 -6.13 -9.10
C ASP A 199 -8.55 -5.98 -8.73
N GLY A 200 -8.27 -5.25 -7.64
CA GLY A 200 -6.94 -5.01 -7.11
C GLY A 200 -6.21 -3.86 -7.81
N PHE A 201 -6.89 -3.12 -8.70
CA PHE A 201 -6.34 -1.95 -9.35
C PHE A 201 -7.10 -0.69 -8.98
N ALA A 202 -6.37 0.40 -8.81
CA ALA A 202 -6.93 1.72 -8.61
C ALA A 202 -6.19 2.74 -9.45
N VAL A 203 -6.84 3.86 -9.76
CA VAL A 203 -6.22 5.00 -10.43
C VAL A 203 -6.25 6.22 -9.55
N GLY A 204 -5.25 7.08 -9.69
CA GLY A 204 -5.18 8.34 -8.97
C GLY A 204 -4.47 9.42 -9.78
N SER A 205 -4.80 10.68 -9.53
CA SER A 205 -4.03 11.80 -10.06
C SER A 205 -2.62 11.79 -9.47
N LEU A 206 -1.61 11.93 -10.32
CA LEU A 206 -0.22 12.04 -9.90
C LEU A 206 -0.01 13.26 -9.00
N ASP A 207 -0.59 14.41 -9.34
CA ASP A 207 -0.53 15.64 -8.55
C ASP A 207 -1.16 15.48 -7.17
N ARG A 208 -2.37 14.90 -7.11
CA ARG A 208 -3.04 14.66 -5.83
C ARG A 208 -2.24 13.70 -4.94
N PHE A 209 -1.73 12.62 -5.52
CA PHE A 209 -0.90 11.67 -4.78
C PHE A 209 0.34 12.36 -4.23
N PHE A 210 1.08 13.09 -5.07
CA PHE A 210 2.28 13.80 -4.68
C PHE A 210 2.04 14.79 -3.53
N SER A 211 0.93 15.54 -3.57
CA SER A 211 0.57 16.53 -2.53
C SER A 211 0.14 15.90 -1.20
N MET A 212 -0.28 14.64 -1.19
CA MET A 212 -0.75 13.91 -0.01
C MET A 212 0.19 12.76 0.40
N TRP A 213 1.36 12.70 -0.19
CA TRP A 213 2.29 11.60 0.00
C TRP A 213 3.15 11.80 1.23
N PHE A 214 2.64 11.39 2.37
CA PHE A 214 3.36 11.42 3.64
C PHE A 214 2.84 10.31 4.57
N ASP A 215 3.71 9.87 5.50
CA ASP A 215 3.36 9.09 6.67
C ASP A 215 3.93 9.76 7.92
N ARG A 216 3.14 9.83 8.98
CA ARG A 216 3.52 10.48 10.25
C ARG A 216 3.79 9.50 11.37
N ASN A 217 3.44 8.23 11.20
CA ASN A 217 3.41 7.28 12.30
C ASN A 217 4.73 6.54 12.47
N ASP A 218 5.36 6.13 11.38
CA ASP A 218 6.44 5.16 11.40
C ASP A 218 7.82 5.73 11.07
N LEU A 219 7.88 6.96 10.54
CA LEU A 219 9.13 7.55 10.09
C LEU A 219 9.60 8.68 11.01
N PRO A 220 10.92 8.89 11.15
CA PRO A 220 11.46 10.07 11.81
C PRO A 220 10.91 11.35 11.16
N GLU A 221 10.72 12.43 11.94
CA GLU A 221 10.09 13.68 11.48
C GLU A 221 10.67 14.23 10.16
N ASN A 222 11.97 14.08 9.95
CA ASN A 222 12.65 14.49 8.72
C ASN A 222 12.51 13.51 7.55
N LYS A 223 11.72 12.45 7.69
CA LYS A 223 11.46 11.39 6.70
C LYS A 223 9.98 11.05 6.59
N HIS A 224 9.09 11.86 7.17
CA HIS A 224 7.65 11.66 7.10
C HIS A 224 7.08 11.80 5.70
N GLU A 225 7.78 12.52 4.84
CA GLU A 225 7.34 12.78 3.49
C GLU A 225 7.87 11.72 2.53
N GLN A 226 7.02 11.36 1.58
CA GLN A 226 7.35 10.53 0.44
C GLN A 226 7.96 9.16 0.77
N PRO A 227 7.28 8.32 1.60
CA PRO A 227 7.79 6.97 1.87
C PRO A 227 7.63 6.07 0.65
N TRP A 228 8.74 5.52 0.17
CA TRP A 228 8.78 4.60 -0.96
C TRP A 228 9.94 3.62 -0.87
N LEU A 229 9.79 2.51 -1.57
CA LEU A 229 10.92 1.66 -1.92
C LEU A 229 10.71 0.96 -3.26
N THR A 230 11.81 0.65 -3.93
CA THR A 230 11.89 -0.29 -5.04
C THR A 230 12.75 -1.47 -4.64
N ALA A 231 12.38 -2.65 -5.11
CA ALA A 231 13.12 -3.88 -4.87
C ALA A 231 13.11 -4.75 -6.12
N ARG A 232 14.27 -5.28 -6.52
CA ARG A 232 14.39 -6.21 -7.65
C ARG A 232 15.48 -7.25 -7.39
N PRO A 233 15.38 -8.46 -7.96
CA PRO A 233 16.47 -9.44 -7.93
C PRO A 233 17.75 -8.87 -8.53
N LYS A 234 18.92 -9.27 -7.98
CA LYS A 234 20.23 -8.90 -8.49
C LYS A 234 20.59 -9.72 -9.72
#